data_54f90e882accd58b5c09451ac6f04e26
#
_entry.id   54f90e882accd58b5c09451ac6f04e26
#
_cell.length_a   1.000
_cell.length_b   1.000
_cell.length_c   1.000
_cell.angle_alpha   90.00
_cell.angle_beta   90.00
_cell.angle_gamma   90.00
#
_symmetry.space_group_name_H-M   'P 1'
#
loop_
_entity.id
_entity.type
_entity.pdbx_description
1 polymer ?
#
loop_
_entity_poly.entity_id
_entity_poly.type
_entity_poly.pdbx_seq_one_letter_code
_entity_poly.pdbx_strand_id
1 'polypeptide(L)'
;LAFFNTGRSVMFLICAICEICGSSSSFQNWTYCFTVCRFVLTQPTHLAILIHLFLTGFVLCIVFVESARGMKQKKPWAGRFSKQTAASVESFTESISFDWRLYQYDIEGSIAHAMMLARCKLITDAEKNAMVKGLKEILSEIHAGKFEFKKSLEDVHMNIESALIERIGDAGKKLHTARSRNDQVSLDLRLWTRDQTQIMTRNLSALQKELVTKAKRHLGVIMPGFTHLQHAQPVLLSHYLLAYVEMLARDRSRLQDCFVRLNKSPLGACALAGTTLLTDPLFTAKYLNFDGVCENSMDAVSDRDFCIEYAFCLSMIAMHLSRLCEEWIIWCNDEVKFIEISDAYCTGSSIMPQKKNPDVLELIRGKTGRVFGHLTSLLVLLKGLPLSYNRDMQEDKVAILDAAETVHASVSILSEVVANTSFYAERMLAASGKGFIDATALAEYLVKKGVPFRMAHEIVGNIVRECIKVHCKLVDLQLEGFKAFSSVIEKDVYEVLGVENCIKNYKSYGSTSPGLVKKRITYWEKKLNKG
;
A
#
# COMPACT_ATOMS: atom_id res chain seq x y z
N LEU A 1 -35.37 57.68 11.71
CA LEU A 1 -35.66 58.71 10.65
C LEU A 1 -34.75 59.94 10.68
N ALA A 2 -33.79 60.01 11.61
CA ALA A 2 -32.90 61.21 11.75
C ALA A 2 -31.47 61.03 11.16
N PHE A 3 -31.16 59.96 10.44
CA PHE A 3 -29.81 59.66 9.93
C PHE A 3 -29.66 59.69 8.39
N PHE A 4 -30.68 60.05 7.63
CA PHE A 4 -30.66 59.98 6.16
C PHE A 4 -30.68 61.35 5.45
N ASN A 5 -30.07 62.38 6.02
CA ASN A 5 -30.14 63.69 5.42
C ASN A 5 -28.83 64.25 4.87
N THR A 6 -27.88 63.43 4.51
CA THR A 6 -26.68 63.87 3.77
C THR A 6 -26.40 62.93 2.59
N GLY A 7 -26.27 63.54 1.40
CA GLY A 7 -26.01 62.77 0.14
C GLY A 7 -24.79 61.86 0.15
N ARG A 8 -23.93 61.95 1.17
CA ARG A 8 -22.80 61.01 1.40
C ARG A 8 -23.22 59.61 1.85
N SER A 9 -24.32 59.50 2.65
CA SER A 9 -24.80 58.22 3.16
C SER A 9 -25.44 57.33 2.08
N VAL A 10 -26.11 57.94 1.10
CA VAL A 10 -26.71 57.22 -0.05
C VAL A 10 -25.61 56.73 -1.00
N MET A 11 -24.52 57.49 -1.17
CA MET A 11 -23.40 57.12 -2.02
C MET A 11 -22.58 55.95 -1.45
N PHE A 12 -22.45 55.88 -0.11
CA PHE A 12 -21.82 54.75 0.57
C PHE A 12 -22.61 53.46 0.40
N LEU A 13 -23.96 53.52 0.44
CA LEU A 13 -24.83 52.38 0.27
C LEU A 13 -24.78 51.83 -1.16
N ILE A 14 -24.70 52.68 -2.18
CA ILE A 14 -24.58 52.28 -3.59
C ILE A 14 -23.21 51.64 -3.88
N CYS A 15 -22.11 52.18 -3.32
CA CYS A 15 -20.79 51.58 -3.43
C CYS A 15 -20.69 50.20 -2.78
N ALA A 16 -21.26 50.01 -1.60
CA ALA A 16 -21.28 48.71 -0.91
C ALA A 16 -22.10 47.65 -1.67
N ILE A 17 -23.16 48.03 -2.38
CA ILE A 17 -23.94 47.11 -3.21
C ILE A 17 -23.23 46.71 -4.49
N CYS A 18 -22.47 47.62 -5.12
CA CYS A 18 -21.63 47.29 -6.29
C CYS A 18 -20.48 46.35 -5.94
N GLU A 19 -19.88 46.45 -4.76
CA GLU A 19 -18.87 45.49 -4.26
C GLU A 19 -19.47 44.12 -3.96
N ILE A 20 -20.67 44.06 -3.41
CA ILE A 20 -21.34 42.77 -3.08
C ILE A 20 -21.81 42.02 -4.34
N CYS A 21 -22.15 42.76 -5.43
CA CYS A 21 -22.60 42.17 -6.70
C CYS A 21 -21.48 41.74 -7.65
N GLY A 22 -20.20 41.90 -7.30
CA GLY A 22 -19.05 41.30 -8.01
C GLY A 22 -18.84 41.77 -9.45
N SER A 23 -19.36 42.95 -9.86
CA SER A 23 -19.16 43.47 -11.22
C SER A 23 -17.93 44.40 -11.30
N SER A 24 -16.75 43.78 -11.56
CA SER A 24 -15.57 44.50 -12.02
C SER A 24 -15.68 44.77 -13.53
N SER A 25 -16.15 45.96 -13.94
CA SER A 25 -15.95 46.38 -15.32
C SER A 25 -16.11 47.87 -15.49
N SER A 26 -15.04 48.45 -15.96
CA SER A 26 -14.80 49.67 -16.72
C SER A 26 -15.40 51.02 -16.25
N PHE A 27 -14.55 52.03 -16.22
CA PHE A 27 -14.75 53.46 -15.93
C PHE A 27 -15.95 54.14 -16.63
N GLN A 28 -16.51 53.60 -17.68
CA GLN A 28 -17.64 54.16 -18.41
C GLN A 28 -18.98 54.02 -17.68
N ASN A 29 -19.17 53.05 -16.80
CA ASN A 29 -20.41 52.85 -16.05
C ASN A 29 -20.58 53.83 -14.89
N TRP A 30 -19.50 54.41 -14.39
CA TRP A 30 -19.52 55.36 -13.29
C TRP A 30 -20.15 56.69 -13.67
N THR A 31 -19.92 57.16 -14.91
CA THR A 31 -20.46 58.45 -15.42
C THR A 31 -21.99 58.36 -15.57
N TYR A 32 -22.53 57.21 -15.96
CA TYR A 32 -23.97 56.99 -16.07
C TYR A 32 -24.66 56.93 -14.69
N CYS A 33 -24.04 56.30 -13.73
CA CYS A 33 -24.55 56.25 -12.35
C CYS A 33 -24.59 57.64 -11.69
N PHE A 34 -23.57 58.47 -11.92
CA PHE A 34 -23.53 59.84 -11.39
C PHE A 34 -24.61 60.73 -11.98
N THR A 35 -24.93 60.59 -13.28
CA THR A 35 -25.97 61.39 -13.95
C THR A 35 -27.38 61.01 -13.49
N VAL A 36 -27.65 59.73 -13.31
CA VAL A 36 -28.94 59.21 -12.81
C VAL A 36 -29.17 59.62 -11.33
N CYS A 37 -28.12 59.55 -10.50
CA CYS A 37 -28.23 59.94 -9.08
C CYS A 37 -28.53 61.46 -8.92
N ARG A 38 -27.95 62.30 -9.80
CA ARG A 38 -28.17 63.76 -9.76
C ARG A 38 -29.59 64.15 -10.15
N PHE A 39 -30.25 63.39 -11.05
CA PHE A 39 -31.63 63.65 -11.51
C PHE A 39 -32.70 63.18 -10.50
N VAL A 40 -32.41 62.10 -9.75
CA VAL A 40 -33.35 61.50 -8.78
C VAL A 40 -33.40 62.26 -7.44
N LEU A 41 -32.29 62.90 -7.06
CA LEU A 41 -32.20 63.65 -5.78
C LEU A 41 -32.91 65.02 -5.76
N THR A 42 -33.46 65.45 -6.89
CA THR A 42 -34.09 66.78 -7.00
C THR A 42 -35.62 66.80 -6.74
N GLN A 43 -36.27 65.63 -6.60
CA GLN A 43 -37.70 65.51 -6.33
C GLN A 43 -37.98 64.50 -5.22
N PRO A 44 -38.65 64.88 -4.10
CA PRO A 44 -38.93 63.97 -2.97
C PRO A 44 -39.79 62.74 -3.31
N THR A 45 -40.62 62.85 -4.33
CA THR A 45 -41.49 61.75 -4.80
C THR A 45 -40.73 60.63 -5.50
N HIS A 46 -39.67 60.95 -6.20
CA HIS A 46 -38.85 59.96 -6.89
C HIS A 46 -37.96 59.17 -5.92
N LEU A 47 -37.55 59.78 -4.81
CA LEU A 47 -36.78 59.10 -3.77
C LEU A 47 -37.64 58.04 -3.04
N ALA A 48 -38.90 58.31 -2.79
CA ALA A 48 -39.83 57.34 -2.16
C ALA A 48 -40.09 56.11 -3.07
N ILE A 49 -40.24 56.35 -4.38
CA ILE A 49 -40.41 55.26 -5.37
C ILE A 49 -39.15 54.40 -5.48
N LEU A 50 -37.96 55.03 -5.47
CA LEU A 50 -36.70 54.29 -5.51
C LEU A 50 -36.45 53.46 -4.24
N ILE A 51 -36.77 53.99 -3.08
CA ILE A 51 -36.69 53.27 -1.80
C ILE A 51 -37.69 52.08 -1.79
N HIS A 52 -38.89 52.27 -2.33
CA HIS A 52 -39.88 51.21 -2.42
C HIS A 52 -39.47 50.11 -3.40
N LEU A 53 -38.93 50.45 -4.58
CA LEU A 53 -38.39 49.51 -5.55
C LEU A 53 -37.14 48.76 -5.01
N PHE A 54 -36.31 49.46 -4.22
CA PHE A 54 -35.13 48.90 -3.60
C PHE A 54 -35.50 47.91 -2.47
N LEU A 55 -36.47 48.28 -1.62
CA LEU A 55 -36.95 47.39 -0.57
C LEU A 55 -37.66 46.16 -1.13
N THR A 56 -38.48 46.33 -2.18
CA THR A 56 -39.13 45.19 -2.85
C THR A 56 -38.14 44.30 -3.62
N GLY A 57 -37.15 44.90 -4.32
CA GLY A 57 -36.07 44.17 -4.97
C GLY A 57 -35.17 43.44 -3.98
N PHE A 58 -34.88 44.06 -2.83
CA PHE A 58 -34.07 43.45 -1.77
C PHE A 58 -34.81 42.28 -1.09
N VAL A 59 -36.10 42.42 -0.82
CA VAL A 59 -36.95 41.34 -0.29
C VAL A 59 -37.07 40.20 -1.31
N LEU A 60 -37.27 40.49 -2.61
CA LEU A 60 -37.25 39.48 -3.65
C LEU A 60 -35.91 38.79 -3.75
N CYS A 61 -34.78 39.52 -3.66
CA CYS A 61 -33.45 38.97 -3.70
C CYS A 61 -33.15 38.06 -2.48
N ILE A 62 -33.60 38.48 -1.27
CA ILE A 62 -33.48 37.64 -0.06
C ILE A 62 -34.35 36.38 -0.19
N VAL A 63 -35.59 36.48 -0.68
CA VAL A 63 -36.46 35.32 -0.90
C VAL A 63 -35.90 34.40 -1.99
N PHE A 64 -35.30 34.95 -3.07
CA PHE A 64 -34.64 34.13 -4.09
C PHE A 64 -33.37 33.48 -3.58
N VAL A 65 -32.56 34.17 -2.76
CA VAL A 65 -31.31 33.62 -2.16
C VAL A 65 -31.65 32.57 -1.09
N GLU A 66 -32.71 32.77 -0.29
CA GLU A 66 -33.21 31.75 0.64
C GLU A 66 -33.85 30.56 -0.09
N SER A 67 -34.59 30.79 -1.19
CA SER A 67 -35.12 29.70 -2.04
C SER A 67 -33.99 28.94 -2.77
N ALA A 68 -32.95 29.62 -3.23
CA ALA A 68 -31.79 28.97 -3.83
C ALA A 68 -30.90 28.25 -2.81
N ARG A 69 -30.83 28.72 -1.55
CA ARG A 69 -30.16 27.97 -0.46
C ARG A 69 -30.98 26.78 0.05
N GLY A 70 -32.25 26.66 -0.30
CA GLY A 70 -33.18 25.65 0.22
C GLY A 70 -33.22 24.32 -0.54
N MET A 71 -32.63 24.19 -1.74
CA MET A 71 -32.57 22.90 -2.45
C MET A 71 -31.28 22.16 -2.16
N LYS A 72 -31.04 21.76 -0.91
CA LYS A 72 -30.09 20.66 -0.64
C LYS A 72 -30.68 19.39 -1.28
N GLN A 73 -29.91 18.79 -2.17
CA GLN A 73 -30.23 17.56 -2.85
C GLN A 73 -30.67 16.50 -1.82
N LYS A 74 -31.92 15.99 -1.92
CA LYS A 74 -32.38 14.92 -1.02
C LYS A 74 -31.56 13.67 -1.28
N LYS A 75 -30.99 13.08 -0.23
CA LYS A 75 -30.28 11.80 -0.33
C LYS A 75 -31.24 10.72 -0.86
N PRO A 76 -30.77 9.76 -1.69
CA PRO A 76 -31.62 8.72 -2.29
C PRO A 76 -32.45 7.92 -1.28
N TRP A 77 -31.95 7.75 -0.04
CA TRP A 77 -32.58 7.01 1.05
C TRP A 77 -33.46 7.88 1.98
N ALA A 78 -33.59 9.17 1.70
CA ALA A 78 -34.30 10.11 2.62
C ALA A 78 -35.84 9.97 2.64
N GLY A 79 -36.43 9.10 1.81
CA GLY A 79 -37.89 9.01 1.66
C GLY A 79 -38.68 8.74 2.95
N ARG A 80 -38.10 8.02 3.92
CA ARG A 80 -38.73 7.69 5.21
C ARG A 80 -38.60 8.82 6.27
N PHE A 81 -37.57 9.66 6.12
CA PHE A 81 -37.18 10.58 7.18
C PHE A 81 -37.90 11.92 7.06
N SER A 82 -38.46 12.42 8.19
CA SER A 82 -39.11 13.72 8.27
C SER A 82 -38.16 14.89 8.50
N LYS A 83 -36.91 14.60 8.89
CA LYS A 83 -35.85 15.60 9.14
C LYS A 83 -34.63 15.30 8.29
N GLN A 84 -33.88 16.33 7.93
CA GLN A 84 -32.57 16.19 7.27
C GLN A 84 -31.53 15.63 8.24
N THR A 85 -30.54 14.91 7.71
CA THR A 85 -29.39 14.44 8.49
C THR A 85 -28.64 15.63 9.07
N ALA A 86 -28.26 15.57 10.34
CA ALA A 86 -27.47 16.62 10.98
C ALA A 86 -26.06 16.67 10.32
N ALA A 87 -25.51 17.86 10.15
CA ALA A 87 -24.18 18.04 9.54
C ALA A 87 -23.06 17.32 10.30
N SER A 88 -23.17 17.22 11.63
CA SER A 88 -22.24 16.43 12.46
C SER A 88 -22.28 14.94 12.12
N VAL A 89 -23.46 14.37 11.85
CA VAL A 89 -23.61 12.98 11.43
C VAL A 89 -23.03 12.78 10.03
N GLU A 90 -23.29 13.70 9.09
CA GLU A 90 -22.72 13.62 7.74
C GLU A 90 -21.20 13.64 7.77
N SER A 91 -20.61 14.53 8.58
CA SER A 91 -19.15 14.61 8.73
C SER A 91 -18.55 13.39 9.43
N PHE A 92 -19.27 12.76 10.34
CA PHE A 92 -18.80 11.59 11.08
C PHE A 92 -18.91 10.29 10.28
N THR A 93 -19.93 10.18 9.40
CA THR A 93 -20.23 8.95 8.68
C THR A 93 -19.72 8.93 7.24
N GLU A 94 -19.18 10.03 6.73
CA GLU A 94 -18.61 10.06 5.38
C GLU A 94 -17.40 9.16 5.25
N SER A 95 -17.22 8.54 4.10
CA SER A 95 -16.06 7.72 3.77
C SER A 95 -15.34 8.20 2.52
N ILE A 96 -15.89 9.20 1.82
CA ILE A 96 -15.29 9.72 0.58
C ILE A 96 -13.85 10.23 0.79
N SER A 97 -13.49 10.68 1.98
CA SER A 97 -12.13 11.13 2.30
C SER A 97 -11.06 10.04 2.12
N PHE A 98 -11.42 8.76 2.11
CA PHE A 98 -10.50 7.65 1.89
C PHE A 98 -10.97 6.66 0.82
N ASP A 99 -12.28 6.41 0.64
CA ASP A 99 -12.81 5.42 -0.30
C ASP A 99 -12.86 5.91 -1.75
N TRP A 100 -12.62 7.19 -2.01
CA TRP A 100 -12.47 7.72 -3.37
C TRP A 100 -11.48 6.90 -4.21
N ARG A 101 -10.50 6.26 -3.58
CA ARG A 101 -9.50 5.38 -4.23
C ARG A 101 -10.11 4.16 -4.91
N LEU A 102 -11.38 3.84 -4.62
CA LEU A 102 -12.12 2.73 -5.22
C LEU A 102 -12.90 3.11 -6.48
N TYR A 103 -12.86 4.38 -6.91
CA TYR A 103 -13.66 4.90 -8.03
C TYR A 103 -13.58 4.07 -9.31
N GLN A 104 -12.40 3.57 -9.64
CA GLN A 104 -12.19 2.76 -10.85
C GLN A 104 -13.00 1.46 -10.76
N TYR A 105 -12.94 0.80 -9.61
CA TYR A 105 -13.61 -0.49 -9.37
C TYR A 105 -15.12 -0.33 -9.27
N ASP A 106 -15.60 0.75 -8.68
CA ASP A 106 -17.03 1.09 -8.67
C ASP A 106 -17.57 1.30 -10.09
N ILE A 107 -16.83 2.02 -10.92
CA ILE A 107 -17.20 2.25 -12.32
C ILE A 107 -17.17 0.94 -13.13
N GLU A 108 -16.14 0.12 -12.98
CA GLU A 108 -16.04 -1.19 -13.64
C GLU A 108 -17.19 -2.12 -13.21
N GLY A 109 -17.46 -2.22 -11.92
CA GLY A 109 -18.58 -2.97 -11.36
C GLY A 109 -19.94 -2.46 -11.86
N SER A 110 -20.12 -1.14 -11.88
CA SER A 110 -21.33 -0.50 -12.39
C SER A 110 -21.56 -0.72 -13.90
N ILE A 111 -20.50 -0.72 -14.71
CA ILE A 111 -20.57 -1.07 -16.12
C ILE A 111 -20.99 -2.54 -16.30
N ALA A 112 -20.36 -3.47 -15.58
CA ALA A 112 -20.71 -4.89 -15.62
C ALA A 112 -22.18 -5.11 -15.21
N HIS A 113 -22.63 -4.41 -14.19
CA HIS A 113 -24.00 -4.46 -13.71
C HIS A 113 -25.00 -3.93 -14.77
N ALA A 114 -24.73 -2.78 -15.39
CA ALA A 114 -25.56 -2.23 -16.47
C ALA A 114 -25.65 -3.19 -17.67
N MET A 115 -24.55 -3.84 -18.02
CA MET A 115 -24.52 -4.86 -19.08
C MET A 115 -25.42 -6.06 -18.74
N MET A 116 -25.37 -6.51 -17.48
CA MET A 116 -26.23 -7.60 -16.99
C MET A 116 -27.70 -7.21 -16.99
N LEU A 117 -28.05 -6.00 -16.49
CA LEU A 117 -29.43 -5.51 -16.48
C LEU A 117 -30.06 -5.51 -17.88
N ALA A 118 -29.31 -5.05 -18.89
CA ALA A 118 -29.78 -5.07 -20.28
C ALA A 118 -29.93 -6.50 -20.82
N ARG A 119 -28.97 -7.38 -20.54
CA ARG A 119 -29.04 -8.81 -20.89
C ARG A 119 -30.29 -9.47 -20.32
N CYS A 120 -30.64 -9.15 -19.09
CA CYS A 120 -31.82 -9.65 -18.39
C CYS A 120 -33.12 -8.87 -18.75
N LYS A 121 -33.05 -7.92 -19.67
CA LYS A 121 -34.19 -7.09 -20.14
C LYS A 121 -34.84 -6.23 -19.02
N LEU A 122 -34.06 -5.90 -17.97
CA LEU A 122 -34.49 -5.01 -16.90
C LEU A 122 -34.32 -3.54 -17.28
N ILE A 123 -33.44 -3.27 -18.24
CA ILE A 123 -33.26 -1.97 -18.90
C ILE A 123 -33.12 -2.19 -20.40
N THR A 124 -33.33 -1.15 -21.18
CA THR A 124 -33.14 -1.16 -22.65
C THR A 124 -31.67 -1.04 -23.02
N ASP A 125 -31.31 -1.43 -24.26
CA ASP A 125 -29.97 -1.23 -24.81
C ASP A 125 -29.59 0.26 -24.89
N ALA A 126 -30.56 1.13 -25.18
CA ALA A 126 -30.32 2.58 -25.18
C ALA A 126 -29.92 3.11 -23.78
N GLU A 127 -30.62 2.69 -22.73
CA GLU A 127 -30.30 3.05 -21.35
C GLU A 127 -28.94 2.50 -20.92
N LYS A 128 -28.65 1.23 -21.23
CA LYS A 128 -27.33 0.62 -20.99
C LYS A 128 -26.22 1.43 -21.67
N ASN A 129 -26.39 1.77 -22.95
CA ASN A 129 -25.37 2.51 -23.70
C ASN A 129 -25.15 3.92 -23.10
N ALA A 130 -26.23 4.61 -22.67
CA ALA A 130 -26.13 5.89 -21.98
C ALA A 130 -25.38 5.76 -20.64
N MET A 131 -25.70 4.74 -19.82
CA MET A 131 -25.01 4.47 -18.57
C MET A 131 -23.52 4.20 -18.77
N VAL A 132 -23.17 3.29 -19.68
CA VAL A 132 -21.76 2.93 -19.97
C VAL A 132 -20.98 4.13 -20.48
N LYS A 133 -21.58 4.95 -21.36
CA LYS A 133 -20.95 6.18 -21.84
C LYS A 133 -20.75 7.17 -20.70
N GLY A 134 -21.77 7.46 -19.91
CA GLY A 134 -21.69 8.40 -18.80
C GLY A 134 -20.66 7.98 -17.73
N LEU A 135 -20.61 6.68 -17.37
CA LEU A 135 -19.62 6.13 -16.42
C LEU A 135 -18.19 6.27 -16.96
N LYS A 136 -17.95 6.04 -18.25
CA LYS A 136 -16.62 6.23 -18.87
C LYS A 136 -16.20 7.70 -18.92
N GLU A 137 -17.14 8.60 -19.13
CA GLU A 137 -16.88 10.05 -19.08
C GLU A 137 -16.50 10.48 -17.66
N ILE A 138 -17.23 10.01 -16.63
CA ILE A 138 -16.88 10.24 -15.23
C ILE A 138 -15.48 9.72 -14.92
N LEU A 139 -15.13 8.50 -15.34
CA LEU A 139 -13.80 7.93 -15.17
C LEU A 139 -12.71 8.82 -15.78
N SER A 140 -12.94 9.31 -17.01
CA SER A 140 -12.01 10.22 -17.68
C SER A 140 -11.83 11.54 -16.95
N GLU A 141 -12.90 12.09 -16.37
CA GLU A 141 -12.82 13.33 -15.59
C GLU A 141 -12.08 13.14 -14.27
N ILE A 142 -12.28 11.99 -13.59
CA ILE A 142 -11.53 11.66 -12.38
C ILE A 142 -10.03 11.53 -12.71
N HIS A 143 -9.68 10.82 -13.78
CA HIS A 143 -8.28 10.69 -14.23
C HIS A 143 -7.65 12.03 -14.61
N ALA A 144 -8.45 12.94 -15.17
CA ALA A 144 -7.98 14.29 -15.52
C ALA A 144 -7.96 15.27 -14.34
N GLY A 145 -8.34 14.85 -13.13
CA GLY A 145 -8.44 15.70 -11.93
C GLY A 145 -9.54 16.77 -12.03
N LYS A 146 -10.55 16.56 -12.88
CA LYS A 146 -11.67 17.50 -13.13
C LYS A 146 -12.93 17.16 -12.36
N PHE A 147 -13.00 15.96 -11.77
CA PHE A 147 -14.15 15.51 -10.99
C PHE A 147 -13.97 15.91 -9.53
N GLU A 148 -14.96 16.58 -8.96
CA GLU A 148 -14.97 16.99 -7.56
C GLU A 148 -15.80 16.01 -6.72
N PHE A 149 -15.15 15.33 -5.78
CA PHE A 149 -15.84 14.51 -4.78
C PHE A 149 -16.43 15.39 -3.67
N LYS A 150 -17.74 15.23 -3.44
CA LYS A 150 -18.50 16.01 -2.46
C LYS A 150 -18.72 15.20 -1.18
N LYS A 151 -18.28 15.70 -0.02
CA LYS A 151 -18.52 15.06 1.29
C LYS A 151 -19.99 14.89 1.63
N SER A 152 -20.84 15.81 1.16
CA SER A 152 -22.31 15.72 1.34
C SER A 152 -22.93 14.50 0.65
N LEU A 153 -22.22 13.87 -0.30
CA LEU A 153 -22.61 12.64 -0.98
C LEU A 153 -21.97 11.38 -0.36
N GLU A 154 -21.43 11.49 0.85
CA GLU A 154 -21.09 10.41 1.76
C GLU A 154 -19.95 9.50 1.31
N ASP A 155 -20.05 8.79 0.17
CA ASP A 155 -19.10 7.78 -0.32
C ASP A 155 -18.84 7.93 -1.82
N VAL A 156 -17.85 7.18 -2.34
CA VAL A 156 -17.50 7.18 -3.75
C VAL A 156 -18.68 6.79 -4.65
N HIS A 157 -19.46 5.85 -4.22
CA HIS A 157 -20.59 5.29 -4.96
C HIS A 157 -21.68 6.34 -5.19
N MET A 158 -22.08 7.08 -4.13
CA MET A 158 -23.11 8.12 -4.23
C MET A 158 -22.61 9.31 -5.06
N ASN A 159 -21.32 9.63 -4.99
CA ASN A 159 -20.71 10.65 -5.84
C ASN A 159 -20.81 10.27 -7.33
N ILE A 160 -20.45 9.04 -7.68
CA ILE A 160 -20.50 8.54 -9.07
C ILE A 160 -21.95 8.40 -9.55
N GLU A 161 -22.85 7.82 -8.73
CA GLU A 161 -24.26 7.65 -9.05
C GLU A 161 -24.96 9.00 -9.27
N SER A 162 -24.74 9.97 -8.39
CA SER A 162 -25.31 11.32 -8.54
C SER A 162 -24.82 12.01 -9.81
N ALA A 163 -23.53 11.94 -10.09
CA ALA A 163 -22.96 12.50 -11.31
C ALA A 163 -23.49 11.82 -12.59
N LEU A 164 -23.74 10.52 -12.54
CA LEU A 164 -24.38 9.80 -13.64
C LEU A 164 -25.83 10.26 -13.85
N ILE A 165 -26.61 10.36 -12.77
CA ILE A 165 -28.01 10.82 -12.82
C ILE A 165 -28.09 12.25 -13.37
N GLU A 166 -27.20 13.15 -12.95
CA GLU A 166 -27.13 14.53 -13.47
C GLU A 166 -26.92 14.57 -15.01
N ARG A 167 -26.20 13.59 -15.58
CA ARG A 167 -25.88 13.54 -17.01
C ARG A 167 -26.93 12.87 -17.88
N ILE A 168 -27.51 11.78 -17.39
CA ILE A 168 -28.40 10.94 -18.21
C ILE A 168 -29.82 10.84 -17.66
N GLY A 169 -30.16 11.57 -16.61
CA GLY A 169 -31.51 11.67 -16.07
C GLY A 169 -32.05 10.34 -15.52
N ASP A 170 -33.29 10.02 -15.85
CA ASP A 170 -34.01 8.85 -15.32
C ASP A 170 -33.34 7.50 -15.66
N ALA A 171 -32.63 7.43 -16.77
CA ALA A 171 -31.84 6.24 -17.08
C ALA A 171 -30.80 5.95 -16.00
N GLY A 172 -30.11 6.98 -15.46
CA GLY A 172 -29.13 6.85 -14.39
C GLY A 172 -29.72 6.27 -13.11
N LYS A 173 -30.96 6.63 -12.77
CA LYS A 173 -31.68 6.12 -11.58
C LYS A 173 -31.93 4.60 -11.62
N LYS A 174 -31.91 3.98 -12.81
CA LYS A 174 -32.12 2.54 -12.97
C LYS A 174 -30.85 1.72 -12.69
N LEU A 175 -29.66 2.34 -12.62
CA LEU A 175 -28.40 1.62 -12.37
C LEU A 175 -28.42 0.84 -11.05
N HIS A 176 -29.14 1.32 -10.03
CA HIS A 176 -29.23 0.66 -8.73
C HIS A 176 -30.23 -0.52 -8.68
N THR A 177 -30.92 -0.83 -9.79
CA THR A 177 -31.88 -1.94 -9.88
C THR A 177 -31.20 -3.26 -9.55
N ALA A 178 -31.78 -4.06 -8.63
CA ALA A 178 -31.24 -5.36 -8.18
C ALA A 178 -29.81 -5.29 -7.64
N ARG A 179 -29.42 -4.18 -7.01
CA ARG A 179 -28.12 -3.98 -6.36
C ARG A 179 -28.31 -3.27 -5.02
N SER A 180 -27.45 -3.56 -4.07
CA SER A 180 -27.35 -2.84 -2.80
C SER A 180 -25.96 -2.21 -2.68
N ARG A 181 -25.85 -1.20 -1.81
CA ARG A 181 -24.54 -0.69 -1.39
C ARG A 181 -23.68 -1.81 -0.79
N ASN A 182 -24.28 -2.82 -0.15
CA ASN A 182 -23.57 -3.90 0.53
C ASN A 182 -22.79 -4.80 -0.43
N ASP A 183 -23.41 -5.29 -1.52
CA ASP A 183 -22.71 -6.11 -2.52
C ASP A 183 -21.79 -5.26 -3.41
N GLN A 184 -22.12 -4.01 -3.66
CA GLN A 184 -21.30 -3.06 -4.40
C GLN A 184 -19.97 -2.77 -3.66
N VAL A 185 -20.00 -2.41 -2.40
CA VAL A 185 -18.79 -2.16 -1.58
C VAL A 185 -17.91 -3.40 -1.48
N SER A 186 -18.53 -4.58 -1.27
CA SER A 186 -17.80 -5.85 -1.23
C SER A 186 -17.11 -6.16 -2.56
N LEU A 187 -17.79 -5.90 -3.69
CA LEU A 187 -17.23 -6.07 -5.03
C LEU A 187 -15.99 -5.19 -5.25
N ASP A 188 -16.15 -3.89 -4.98
CA ASP A 188 -15.09 -2.91 -5.25
C ASP A 188 -13.83 -3.20 -4.44
N LEU A 189 -14.01 -3.57 -3.17
CA LEU A 189 -12.90 -3.92 -2.30
C LEU A 189 -12.21 -5.22 -2.74
N ARG A 190 -12.96 -6.21 -3.25
CA ARG A 190 -12.39 -7.43 -3.84
C ARG A 190 -11.63 -7.14 -5.13
N LEU A 191 -12.17 -6.33 -6.03
CA LEU A 191 -11.49 -5.92 -7.26
C LEU A 191 -10.19 -5.18 -6.95
N TRP A 192 -10.24 -4.23 -6.03
CA TRP A 192 -9.08 -3.49 -5.57
C TRP A 192 -8.02 -4.43 -4.96
N THR A 193 -8.40 -5.28 -4.02
CA THR A 193 -7.48 -6.22 -3.35
C THR A 193 -6.84 -7.18 -4.35
N ARG A 194 -7.60 -7.62 -5.36
CA ARG A 194 -7.14 -8.46 -6.46
C ARG A 194 -6.01 -7.78 -7.25
N ASP A 195 -6.20 -6.55 -7.64
CA ASP A 195 -5.21 -5.79 -8.38
C ASP A 195 -3.97 -5.49 -7.52
N GLN A 196 -4.16 -5.11 -6.26
CA GLN A 196 -3.04 -4.88 -5.34
C GLN A 196 -2.22 -6.14 -5.10
N THR A 197 -2.87 -7.31 -5.01
CA THR A 197 -2.19 -8.60 -4.88
C THR A 197 -1.30 -8.89 -6.09
N GLN A 198 -1.76 -8.59 -7.30
CA GLN A 198 -0.98 -8.77 -8.53
C GLN A 198 0.18 -7.76 -8.62
N ILE A 199 -0.06 -6.49 -8.27
CA ILE A 199 0.97 -5.44 -8.25
C ILE A 199 2.07 -5.82 -7.24
N MET A 200 1.69 -6.24 -6.03
CA MET A 200 2.63 -6.68 -5.00
C MET A 200 3.46 -7.87 -5.47
N THR A 201 2.85 -8.84 -6.13
CA THR A 201 3.55 -10.01 -6.69
C THR A 201 4.62 -9.58 -7.71
N ARG A 202 4.32 -8.59 -8.57
CA ARG A 202 5.31 -8.03 -9.52
C ARG A 202 6.43 -7.28 -8.81
N ASN A 203 6.12 -6.46 -7.80
CA ASN A 203 7.10 -5.71 -7.04
C ASN A 203 8.07 -6.65 -6.28
N LEU A 204 7.54 -7.70 -5.66
CA LEU A 204 8.38 -8.73 -5.03
C LEU A 204 9.28 -9.45 -6.05
N SER A 205 8.77 -9.72 -7.25
CA SER A 205 9.60 -10.29 -8.32
C SER A 205 10.75 -9.36 -8.72
N ALA A 206 10.51 -8.05 -8.77
CA ALA A 206 11.54 -7.07 -9.07
C ALA A 206 12.63 -7.05 -7.99
N LEU A 207 12.25 -6.99 -6.71
CA LEU A 207 13.19 -7.08 -5.59
C LEU A 207 13.98 -8.39 -5.60
N GLN A 208 13.33 -9.52 -5.88
CA GLN A 208 14.03 -10.80 -6.03
C GLN A 208 15.07 -10.78 -7.17
N LYS A 209 14.75 -10.15 -8.31
CA LYS A 209 15.68 -10.00 -9.44
C LYS A 209 16.93 -9.20 -9.03
N GLU A 210 16.76 -8.11 -8.29
CA GLU A 210 17.89 -7.32 -7.79
C GLU A 210 18.77 -8.13 -6.84
N LEU A 211 18.16 -8.84 -5.88
CA LEU A 211 18.91 -9.71 -4.96
C LEU A 211 19.68 -10.83 -5.70
N VAL A 212 19.06 -11.46 -6.70
CA VAL A 212 19.71 -12.50 -7.53
C VAL A 212 20.86 -11.90 -8.36
N THR A 213 20.66 -10.70 -8.91
CA THR A 213 21.71 -9.98 -9.66
C THR A 213 22.91 -9.67 -8.79
N LYS A 214 22.68 -9.18 -7.56
CA LYS A 214 23.74 -8.95 -6.56
C LYS A 214 24.41 -10.26 -6.15
N ALA A 215 23.64 -11.32 -5.90
CA ALA A 215 24.18 -12.64 -5.56
C ALA A 215 25.10 -13.18 -6.68
N LYS A 216 24.70 -13.03 -7.93
CA LYS A 216 25.51 -13.44 -9.08
C LYS A 216 26.83 -12.67 -9.17
N ARG A 217 26.77 -11.34 -9.02
CA ARG A 217 27.94 -10.46 -9.09
C ARG A 217 28.97 -10.76 -8.00
N HIS A 218 28.51 -11.21 -6.83
CA HIS A 218 29.32 -11.44 -5.64
C HIS A 218 29.48 -12.94 -5.29
N LEU A 219 29.44 -13.83 -6.26
CA LEU A 219 29.43 -15.28 -6.06
C LEU A 219 30.61 -15.81 -5.22
N GLY A 220 31.80 -15.20 -5.30
CA GLY A 220 32.99 -15.62 -4.57
C GLY A 220 33.24 -14.93 -3.24
N VAL A 221 32.38 -13.97 -2.85
CA VAL A 221 32.61 -13.19 -1.63
C VAL A 221 32.26 -14.02 -0.41
N ILE A 222 33.26 -14.22 0.48
CA ILE A 222 33.11 -14.93 1.77
C ILE A 222 32.84 -13.90 2.86
N MET A 223 31.90 -14.20 3.74
CA MET A 223 31.57 -13.42 4.93
C MET A 223 31.38 -14.32 6.14
N PRO A 224 31.50 -13.79 7.37
CA PRO A 224 31.12 -14.56 8.55
C PRO A 224 29.60 -14.73 8.60
N GLY A 225 29.11 -15.94 8.81
CA GLY A 225 27.76 -16.21 9.22
C GLY A 225 27.64 -16.04 10.75
N PHE A 226 26.48 -15.55 11.18
CA PHE A 226 26.24 -15.25 12.59
C PHE A 226 25.07 -16.07 13.14
N THR A 227 25.24 -16.53 14.37
CA THR A 227 24.15 -16.98 15.25
C THR A 227 24.32 -16.26 16.60
N HIS A 228 23.23 -15.80 17.24
CA HIS A 228 23.29 -14.99 18.45
C HIS A 228 24.18 -13.74 18.33
N LEU A 229 24.31 -13.18 17.11
CA LEU A 229 25.23 -12.11 16.74
C LEU A 229 26.73 -12.45 17.00
N GLN A 230 27.06 -13.74 17.21
CA GLN A 230 28.41 -14.23 17.34
C GLN A 230 28.87 -14.89 16.02
N HIS A 231 30.16 -14.81 15.72
CA HIS A 231 30.75 -15.50 14.58
C HIS A 231 30.49 -17.01 14.70
N ALA A 232 29.94 -17.62 13.65
CA ALA A 232 29.55 -19.02 13.66
C ALA A 232 30.31 -19.83 12.60
N GLN A 233 29.97 -19.70 11.33
CA GLN A 233 30.59 -20.43 10.22
C GLN A 233 30.76 -19.50 9.02
N PRO A 234 31.76 -19.73 8.13
CA PRO A 234 31.90 -18.95 6.91
C PRO A 234 30.75 -19.25 5.94
N VAL A 235 30.21 -18.22 5.30
CA VAL A 235 29.17 -18.32 4.28
C VAL A 235 29.51 -17.44 3.07
N LEU A 236 28.93 -17.74 1.92
CA LEU A 236 29.00 -16.85 0.77
C LEU A 236 27.97 -15.74 0.91
N LEU A 237 28.34 -14.50 0.59
CA LEU A 237 27.41 -13.37 0.50
C LEU A 237 26.24 -13.68 -0.44
N SER A 238 26.51 -14.33 -1.56
CA SER A 238 25.47 -14.78 -2.50
C SER A 238 24.49 -15.77 -1.88
N HIS A 239 24.95 -16.64 -0.98
CA HIS A 239 24.08 -17.56 -0.24
C HIS A 239 23.16 -16.81 0.71
N TYR A 240 23.70 -15.83 1.45
CA TYR A 240 22.95 -14.94 2.31
C TYR A 240 21.84 -14.17 1.53
N LEU A 241 22.18 -13.55 0.40
CA LEU A 241 21.21 -12.82 -0.42
C LEU A 241 20.10 -13.75 -0.95
N LEU A 242 20.45 -14.98 -1.33
CA LEU A 242 19.46 -15.97 -1.76
C LEU A 242 18.51 -16.41 -0.64
N ALA A 243 18.87 -16.32 0.63
CA ALA A 243 17.95 -16.60 1.74
C ALA A 243 16.75 -15.65 1.73
N TYR A 244 16.96 -14.37 1.44
CA TYR A 244 15.87 -13.40 1.26
C TYR A 244 15.06 -13.66 -0.01
N VAL A 245 15.71 -14.10 -1.11
CA VAL A 245 14.96 -14.52 -2.31
C VAL A 245 13.99 -15.67 -2.00
N GLU A 246 14.37 -16.63 -1.15
CA GLU A 246 13.51 -17.73 -0.70
C GLU A 246 12.36 -17.24 0.20
N MET A 247 12.60 -16.25 1.09
CA MET A 247 11.56 -15.64 1.92
C MET A 247 10.51 -14.96 1.05
N LEU A 248 10.94 -14.10 0.12
CA LEU A 248 10.05 -13.40 -0.81
C LEU A 248 9.31 -14.34 -1.76
N ALA A 249 9.89 -15.49 -2.11
CA ALA A 249 9.21 -16.51 -2.89
C ALA A 249 8.02 -17.14 -2.13
N ARG A 250 8.18 -17.38 -0.83
CA ARG A 250 7.08 -17.83 0.03
C ARG A 250 5.99 -16.76 0.18
N ASP A 251 6.38 -15.48 0.20
CA ASP A 251 5.41 -14.37 0.25
C ASP A 251 4.59 -14.28 -1.04
N ARG A 252 5.23 -14.44 -2.20
CA ARG A 252 4.52 -14.54 -3.48
C ARG A 252 3.56 -15.71 -3.54
N SER A 253 3.94 -16.85 -2.97
CA SER A 253 3.05 -18.01 -2.88
C SER A 253 1.83 -17.72 -2.01
N ARG A 254 2.00 -17.06 -0.85
CA ARG A 254 0.87 -16.62 0.01
C ARG A 254 -0.08 -15.68 -0.73
N LEU A 255 0.47 -14.71 -1.46
CA LEU A 255 -0.34 -13.81 -2.28
C LEU A 255 -1.15 -14.56 -3.34
N GLN A 256 -0.56 -15.58 -3.97
CA GLN A 256 -1.27 -16.41 -4.94
C GLN A 256 -2.40 -17.22 -4.28
N ASP A 257 -2.18 -17.76 -3.11
CA ASP A 257 -3.21 -18.48 -2.35
C ASP A 257 -4.35 -17.54 -1.92
N CYS A 258 -4.01 -16.34 -1.46
CA CYS A 258 -4.99 -15.28 -1.17
C CYS A 258 -5.80 -14.90 -2.42
N PHE A 259 -5.15 -14.72 -3.57
CA PHE A 259 -5.80 -14.41 -4.84
C PHE A 259 -6.87 -15.44 -5.21
N VAL A 260 -6.58 -16.73 -5.06
CA VAL A 260 -7.53 -17.81 -5.39
C VAL A 260 -8.80 -17.71 -4.54
N ARG A 261 -8.69 -17.42 -3.25
CA ARG A 261 -9.85 -17.31 -2.35
C ARG A 261 -10.65 -16.02 -2.55
N LEU A 262 -9.97 -14.90 -2.81
CA LEU A 262 -10.65 -13.62 -3.00
C LEU A 262 -11.37 -13.50 -4.36
N ASN A 263 -10.97 -14.30 -5.37
CA ASN A 263 -11.45 -14.13 -6.75
C ASN A 263 -12.84 -14.74 -7.00
N LYS A 264 -13.79 -14.38 -6.12
CA LYS A 264 -15.23 -14.71 -6.22
C LYS A 264 -16.06 -13.43 -6.18
N SER A 265 -17.02 -13.28 -7.11
CA SER A 265 -17.86 -12.09 -7.20
C SER A 265 -18.98 -12.13 -6.16
N PRO A 266 -19.18 -11.07 -5.36
CA PRO A 266 -20.31 -10.95 -4.44
C PRO A 266 -21.53 -10.33 -5.12
N LEU A 267 -21.41 -9.79 -6.34
CA LEU A 267 -22.45 -9.00 -7.00
C LEU A 267 -23.64 -9.89 -7.36
N GLY A 268 -24.83 -9.46 -6.94
CA GLY A 268 -26.08 -10.22 -7.01
C GLY A 268 -26.60 -10.67 -5.63
N ALA A 269 -25.78 -10.54 -4.57
CA ALA A 269 -26.21 -10.78 -3.20
C ALA A 269 -27.18 -9.70 -2.70
N CYS A 270 -27.20 -8.53 -3.35
CA CYS A 270 -27.96 -7.36 -2.92
C CYS A 270 -27.64 -6.97 -1.48
N ALA A 271 -28.66 -6.69 -0.65
CA ALA A 271 -28.44 -6.32 0.74
C ALA A 271 -27.92 -7.49 1.58
N LEU A 272 -28.47 -8.69 1.40
CA LEU A 272 -28.13 -9.94 2.09
C LEU A 272 -28.89 -11.19 1.59
N ALA A 273 -30.03 -11.02 0.94
CA ALA A 273 -30.96 -12.13 0.61
C ALA A 273 -31.11 -12.34 -0.91
N GLY A 274 -30.34 -11.66 -1.72
CA GLY A 274 -30.52 -11.65 -3.17
C GLY A 274 -31.69 -10.76 -3.60
N THR A 275 -32.26 -11.04 -4.77
CA THR A 275 -33.36 -10.26 -5.39
C THR A 275 -34.41 -11.19 -5.96
N THR A 276 -35.67 -10.68 -6.09
CA THR A 276 -36.76 -11.37 -6.78
C THR A 276 -36.74 -11.14 -8.30
N LEU A 277 -35.87 -10.25 -8.77
CA LEU A 277 -35.69 -9.98 -10.21
C LEU A 277 -34.78 -11.04 -10.82
N LEU A 278 -35.05 -11.41 -12.07
CA LEU A 278 -34.17 -12.32 -12.81
C LEU A 278 -32.89 -11.55 -13.19
N THR A 279 -31.80 -11.89 -12.52
CA THR A 279 -30.44 -11.37 -12.76
C THR A 279 -29.50 -12.50 -13.15
N ASP A 280 -28.34 -12.17 -13.72
CA ASP A 280 -27.31 -13.13 -14.12
C ASP A 280 -25.96 -12.80 -13.45
N PRO A 281 -25.76 -13.19 -12.17
CA PRO A 281 -24.51 -12.95 -11.45
C PRO A 281 -23.29 -13.66 -12.09
N LEU A 282 -23.51 -14.79 -12.78
CA LEU A 282 -22.43 -15.50 -13.47
C LEU A 282 -21.91 -14.68 -14.67
N PHE A 283 -22.80 -13.97 -15.36
CA PHE A 283 -22.40 -13.05 -16.41
C PHE A 283 -21.54 -11.91 -15.89
N THR A 284 -21.94 -11.26 -14.77
CA THR A 284 -21.14 -10.18 -14.18
C THR A 284 -19.80 -10.68 -13.66
N ALA A 285 -19.75 -11.84 -13.00
CA ALA A 285 -18.52 -12.47 -12.55
C ALA A 285 -17.56 -12.72 -13.72
N LYS A 286 -18.04 -13.33 -14.80
CA LYS A 286 -17.25 -13.56 -16.01
C LYS A 286 -16.76 -12.26 -16.66
N TYR A 287 -17.63 -11.24 -16.75
CA TYR A 287 -17.27 -9.93 -17.31
C TYR A 287 -16.14 -9.25 -16.54
N LEU A 288 -16.14 -9.39 -15.22
CA LEU A 288 -15.12 -8.84 -14.31
C LEU A 288 -13.93 -9.79 -14.06
N ASN A 289 -13.84 -10.90 -14.82
CA ASN A 289 -12.77 -11.90 -14.69
C ASN A 289 -12.65 -12.54 -13.29
N PHE A 290 -13.77 -12.78 -12.63
CA PHE A 290 -13.83 -13.63 -11.44
C PHE A 290 -13.94 -15.10 -11.83
N ASP A 291 -13.42 -16.01 -10.99
CA ASP A 291 -13.49 -17.46 -11.18
C ASP A 291 -14.88 -18.05 -10.86
N GLY A 292 -15.79 -17.22 -10.37
CA GLY A 292 -17.15 -17.60 -10.02
C GLY A 292 -17.81 -16.56 -9.12
N VAL A 293 -18.93 -16.94 -8.53
CA VAL A 293 -19.71 -16.13 -7.60
C VAL A 293 -19.58 -16.65 -6.16
N CYS A 294 -19.90 -15.81 -5.17
CA CYS A 294 -20.08 -16.24 -3.79
C CYS A 294 -21.36 -17.08 -3.69
N GLU A 295 -21.29 -18.25 -3.05
CA GLU A 295 -22.40 -19.23 -3.02
C GLU A 295 -23.52 -18.87 -2.04
N ASN A 296 -23.25 -17.98 -1.06
CA ASN A 296 -24.23 -17.52 -0.09
C ASN A 296 -24.27 -16.00 -0.05
N SER A 297 -25.46 -15.43 -0.24
CA SER A 297 -25.65 -13.98 -0.34
C SER A 297 -25.40 -13.23 0.98
N MET A 298 -25.65 -13.84 2.13
CA MET A 298 -25.36 -13.23 3.43
C MET A 298 -23.85 -13.19 3.69
N ASP A 299 -23.15 -14.27 3.37
CA ASP A 299 -21.71 -14.35 3.44
C ASP A 299 -21.03 -13.37 2.47
N ALA A 300 -21.50 -13.29 1.24
CA ALA A 300 -20.95 -12.42 0.19
C ALA A 300 -20.83 -10.93 0.59
N VAL A 301 -21.77 -10.43 1.40
CA VAL A 301 -21.77 -9.04 1.87
C VAL A 301 -21.13 -8.87 3.25
N SER A 302 -20.95 -9.97 3.99
CA SER A 302 -20.34 -10.00 5.33
C SER A 302 -18.83 -10.27 5.29
N ASP A 303 -18.37 -11.08 4.33
CA ASP A 303 -16.99 -11.54 4.25
C ASP A 303 -15.99 -10.41 4.08
N ARG A 304 -14.96 -10.43 4.93
CA ARG A 304 -13.74 -9.62 4.83
C ARG A 304 -12.49 -10.48 5.09
N ASP A 305 -12.61 -11.81 5.06
CA ASP A 305 -11.49 -12.72 5.24
C ASP A 305 -10.38 -12.44 4.23
N PHE A 306 -10.75 -12.11 2.98
CA PHE A 306 -9.80 -11.74 1.95
C PHE A 306 -9.00 -10.46 2.28
N CYS A 307 -9.58 -9.49 2.99
CA CYS A 307 -8.86 -8.31 3.49
C CYS A 307 -7.88 -8.68 4.59
N ILE A 308 -8.30 -9.51 5.55
CA ILE A 308 -7.47 -9.99 6.65
C ILE A 308 -6.33 -10.83 6.10
N GLU A 309 -6.60 -11.74 5.16
CA GLU A 309 -5.60 -12.58 4.55
C GLU A 309 -4.58 -11.77 3.74
N TYR A 310 -5.03 -10.77 2.98
CA TYR A 310 -4.12 -9.86 2.29
C TYR A 310 -3.28 -9.03 3.27
N ALA A 311 -3.88 -8.50 4.36
CA ALA A 311 -3.16 -7.80 5.41
C ALA A 311 -2.14 -8.71 6.13
N PHE A 312 -2.45 -10.00 6.30
CA PHE A 312 -1.50 -10.99 6.79
C PHE A 312 -0.33 -11.20 5.82
N CYS A 313 -0.60 -11.32 4.52
CA CYS A 313 0.46 -11.40 3.51
C CYS A 313 1.36 -10.15 3.54
N LEU A 314 0.78 -8.96 3.62
CA LEU A 314 1.52 -7.70 3.76
C LEU A 314 2.36 -7.66 5.04
N SER A 315 1.84 -8.18 6.15
CA SER A 315 2.55 -8.27 7.43
C SER A 315 3.76 -9.20 7.34
N MET A 316 3.63 -10.34 6.67
CA MET A 316 4.74 -11.28 6.42
C MET A 316 5.82 -10.64 5.55
N ILE A 317 5.44 -9.93 4.49
CA ILE A 317 6.38 -9.18 3.64
C ILE A 317 7.12 -8.13 4.48
N ALA A 318 6.40 -7.28 5.19
CA ALA A 318 6.97 -6.22 6.01
C ALA A 318 7.97 -6.78 7.05
N MET A 319 7.66 -7.92 7.68
CA MET A 319 8.55 -8.62 8.61
C MET A 319 9.84 -9.08 7.92
N HIS A 320 9.76 -9.66 6.72
CA HIS A 320 10.96 -10.08 5.98
C HIS A 320 11.81 -8.88 5.54
N LEU A 321 11.19 -7.79 5.09
CA LEU A 321 11.90 -6.55 4.77
C LEU A 321 12.57 -5.96 6.00
N SER A 322 11.89 -5.93 7.14
CA SER A 322 12.42 -5.44 8.41
C SER A 322 13.69 -6.18 8.83
N ARG A 323 13.73 -7.51 8.67
CA ARG A 323 14.90 -8.33 8.97
C ARG A 323 16.09 -7.98 8.08
N LEU A 324 15.87 -7.83 6.77
CA LEU A 324 16.92 -7.41 5.85
C LEU A 324 17.46 -6.02 6.21
N CYS A 325 16.54 -5.09 6.48
CA CYS A 325 16.90 -3.72 6.87
C CYS A 325 17.70 -3.69 8.17
N GLU A 326 17.32 -4.47 9.18
CA GLU A 326 18.05 -4.56 10.45
C GLU A 326 19.51 -4.99 10.26
N GLU A 327 19.73 -6.07 9.51
CA GLU A 327 21.10 -6.55 9.24
C GLU A 327 21.89 -5.52 8.43
N TRP A 328 21.29 -4.88 7.44
CA TRP A 328 21.99 -3.89 6.62
C TRP A 328 22.26 -2.57 7.36
N ILE A 329 21.43 -2.18 8.34
CA ILE A 329 21.71 -1.07 9.26
C ILE A 329 22.97 -1.39 10.08
N ILE A 330 23.09 -2.61 10.60
CA ILE A 330 24.28 -3.06 11.31
C ILE A 330 25.50 -3.09 10.38
N TRP A 331 25.32 -3.55 9.13
CA TRP A 331 26.42 -3.70 8.18
C TRP A 331 26.92 -2.38 7.60
N CYS A 332 26.13 -1.33 7.56
CA CYS A 332 26.57 -0.03 7.05
C CYS A 332 27.24 0.86 8.10
N ASN A 333 27.25 0.49 9.41
CA ASN A 333 27.96 1.26 10.42
C ASN A 333 29.49 1.14 10.24
N ASP A 334 30.23 2.10 10.77
CA ASP A 334 31.69 2.20 10.55
C ASP A 334 32.47 1.05 11.19
N GLU A 335 31.97 0.45 12.28
CA GLU A 335 32.64 -0.68 12.96
C GLU A 335 32.57 -1.96 12.14
N VAL A 336 31.46 -2.24 11.48
CA VAL A 336 31.25 -3.43 10.65
C VAL A 336 31.68 -3.16 9.20
N LYS A 337 31.11 -2.15 8.58
CA LYS A 337 31.44 -1.65 7.23
C LYS A 337 31.45 -2.75 6.16
N PHE A 338 30.43 -3.60 6.14
CA PHE A 338 30.29 -4.63 5.11
C PHE A 338 29.63 -4.10 3.85
N ILE A 339 28.82 -3.04 3.97
CA ILE A 339 28.13 -2.41 2.86
C ILE A 339 28.27 -0.89 2.88
N GLU A 340 28.09 -0.31 1.71
CA GLU A 340 27.92 1.13 1.50
C GLU A 340 26.64 1.34 0.68
N ILE A 341 25.67 2.03 1.26
CA ILE A 341 24.47 2.46 0.56
C ILE A 341 24.79 3.76 -0.18
N SER A 342 24.33 3.89 -1.42
CA SER A 342 24.52 5.12 -2.20
C SER A 342 23.95 6.34 -1.48
N ASP A 343 24.61 7.50 -1.60
CA ASP A 343 24.20 8.76 -0.98
C ASP A 343 22.77 9.17 -1.35
N ALA A 344 22.32 8.78 -2.54
CA ALA A 344 20.94 9.04 -3.01
C ALA A 344 19.85 8.38 -2.14
N TYR A 345 20.21 7.39 -1.32
CA TYR A 345 19.31 6.62 -0.45
C TYR A 345 19.65 6.77 1.04
N CYS A 346 20.42 7.78 1.39
CA CYS A 346 20.79 8.11 2.76
C CYS A 346 20.49 9.56 3.06
N THR A 347 20.49 9.93 4.35
CA THR A 347 20.41 11.34 4.76
C THR A 347 21.62 11.73 5.59
N GLY A 348 21.89 13.03 5.67
CA GLY A 348 22.95 13.60 6.49
C GLY A 348 22.43 14.05 7.84
N SER A 349 23.34 14.60 8.64
CA SER A 349 23.02 15.28 9.90
C SER A 349 23.09 16.79 9.70
N SER A 350 22.16 17.53 10.31
CA SER A 350 22.15 18.98 10.29
C SER A 350 23.30 19.62 11.06
N ILE A 351 23.96 18.87 11.96
CA ILE A 351 25.05 19.34 12.82
C ILE A 351 26.36 18.59 12.61
N MET A 352 26.32 17.34 12.16
CA MET A 352 27.50 16.49 11.98
C MET A 352 27.75 16.29 10.48
N PRO A 353 28.67 17.02 9.85
CA PRO A 353 28.82 17.04 8.39
C PRO A 353 29.33 15.70 7.81
N GLN A 354 29.97 14.85 8.61
CA GLN A 354 30.47 13.54 8.22
C GLN A 354 29.43 12.43 8.30
N LYS A 355 28.29 12.66 8.97
CA LYS A 355 27.32 11.60 9.28
C LYS A 355 26.43 11.26 8.11
N LYS A 356 26.27 9.96 7.85
CA LYS A 356 25.41 9.38 6.83
C LYS A 356 24.50 8.35 7.48
N ASN A 357 23.18 8.58 7.39
CA ASN A 357 22.18 7.74 8.06
C ASN A 357 21.45 6.85 7.06
N PRO A 358 21.19 5.57 7.38
CA PRO A 358 20.40 4.67 6.57
C PRO A 358 18.88 4.81 6.80
N ASP A 359 18.36 6.05 6.77
CA ASP A 359 16.98 6.35 7.19
C ASP A 359 15.92 5.55 6.43
N VAL A 360 16.17 5.22 5.16
CA VAL A 360 15.25 4.40 4.37
C VAL A 360 15.06 3.03 5.02
N LEU A 361 16.16 2.39 5.43
CA LEU A 361 16.10 1.08 6.09
C LEU A 361 15.44 1.16 7.46
N GLU A 362 15.75 2.21 8.22
CA GLU A 362 15.14 2.46 9.54
C GLU A 362 13.62 2.68 9.42
N LEU A 363 13.18 3.46 8.44
CA LEU A 363 11.76 3.70 8.20
C LEU A 363 11.01 2.44 7.74
N ILE A 364 11.59 1.60 6.88
CA ILE A 364 11.00 0.31 6.50
C ILE A 364 10.82 -0.56 7.75
N ARG A 365 11.85 -0.67 8.60
CA ARG A 365 11.79 -1.38 9.87
C ARG A 365 10.70 -0.80 10.79
N GLY A 366 10.64 0.51 10.95
CA GLY A 366 9.66 1.19 11.80
C GLY A 366 8.22 1.04 11.32
N LYS A 367 7.99 1.17 10.00
CA LYS A 367 6.65 1.04 9.38
C LYS A 367 6.03 -0.37 9.52
N THR A 368 6.84 -1.39 9.77
CA THR A 368 6.36 -2.76 9.99
C THR A 368 5.36 -2.85 11.13
N GLY A 369 5.58 -2.12 12.24
CA GLY A 369 4.65 -2.07 13.37
C GLY A 369 3.28 -1.52 12.99
N ARG A 370 3.23 -0.51 12.11
CA ARG A 370 1.98 0.05 11.58
C ARG A 370 1.19 -1.00 10.77
N VAL A 371 1.86 -1.76 9.92
CA VAL A 371 1.23 -2.84 9.13
C VAL A 371 0.65 -3.93 10.03
N PHE A 372 1.38 -4.32 11.08
CA PHE A 372 0.87 -5.28 12.09
C PHE A 372 -0.34 -4.72 12.84
N GLY A 373 -0.34 -3.42 13.15
CA GLY A 373 -1.49 -2.74 13.76
C GLY A 373 -2.73 -2.84 12.87
N HIS A 374 -2.61 -2.68 11.57
CA HIS A 374 -3.71 -2.79 10.62
C HIS A 374 -4.28 -4.22 10.54
N LEU A 375 -3.43 -5.25 10.53
CA LEU A 375 -3.89 -6.64 10.59
C LEU A 375 -4.66 -6.90 11.88
N THR A 376 -4.14 -6.45 13.01
CA THR A 376 -4.82 -6.59 14.31
C THR A 376 -6.15 -5.84 14.32
N SER A 377 -6.19 -4.62 13.77
CA SER A 377 -7.42 -3.81 13.65
C SER A 377 -8.51 -4.54 12.87
N LEU A 378 -8.18 -5.14 11.73
CA LEU A 378 -9.13 -5.91 10.92
C LEU A 378 -9.66 -7.16 11.66
N LEU A 379 -8.80 -7.89 12.35
CA LEU A 379 -9.20 -9.04 13.17
C LEU A 379 -10.14 -8.61 14.31
N VAL A 380 -9.83 -7.51 14.99
CA VAL A 380 -10.67 -6.96 16.06
C VAL A 380 -12.00 -6.44 15.52
N LEU A 381 -12.00 -5.79 14.36
CA LEU A 381 -13.19 -5.29 13.67
C LEU A 381 -14.20 -6.42 13.46
N LEU A 382 -13.78 -7.55 12.89
CA LEU A 382 -14.68 -8.62 12.47
C LEU A 382 -15.11 -9.57 13.61
N LYS A 383 -14.31 -9.73 14.65
CA LYS A 383 -14.47 -10.78 15.68
C LYS A 383 -15.81 -10.86 16.39
N GLY A 384 -16.64 -9.85 16.34
CA GLY A 384 -17.89 -9.80 17.09
C GLY A 384 -19.05 -9.24 16.29
N LEU A 385 -18.87 -8.97 15.00
CA LEU A 385 -19.94 -8.46 14.15
C LEU A 385 -20.96 -9.56 13.83
N PRO A 386 -22.27 -9.24 13.89
CA PRO A 386 -23.31 -10.12 13.34
C PRO A 386 -23.14 -10.26 11.82
N LEU A 387 -23.75 -11.30 11.25
CA LEU A 387 -23.75 -11.53 9.81
C LEU A 387 -24.34 -10.37 9.03
N SER A 388 -24.01 -10.33 7.74
CA SER A 388 -24.33 -9.28 6.79
C SER A 388 -23.50 -8.02 7.02
N TYR A 389 -24.03 -6.86 6.70
CA TYR A 389 -23.29 -5.61 6.76
C TYR A 389 -23.63 -4.79 8.01
N ASN A 390 -22.60 -4.34 8.72
CA ASN A 390 -22.65 -3.33 9.76
C ASN A 390 -21.74 -2.16 9.37
N ARG A 391 -22.08 -0.95 9.77
CA ARG A 391 -21.31 0.27 9.43
C ARG A 391 -19.86 0.23 9.92
N ASP A 392 -19.58 -0.56 10.95
CA ASP A 392 -18.23 -0.87 11.44
C ASP A 392 -17.28 -1.27 10.30
N MET A 393 -17.79 -2.04 9.33
CA MET A 393 -17.02 -2.47 8.15
C MET A 393 -16.53 -1.33 7.25
N GLN A 394 -16.93 -0.08 7.50
CA GLN A 394 -16.35 1.07 6.80
C GLN A 394 -14.86 1.23 7.14
N GLU A 395 -14.46 0.83 8.37
CA GLU A 395 -13.08 0.90 8.85
C GLU A 395 -12.13 -0.10 8.19
N ASP A 396 -12.65 -1.12 7.48
CA ASP A 396 -11.85 -2.08 6.73
C ASP A 396 -10.94 -1.38 5.70
N LYS A 397 -11.45 -0.32 5.05
CA LYS A 397 -10.75 0.40 3.98
C LYS A 397 -9.57 1.21 4.52
N VAL A 398 -9.74 1.91 5.64
CA VAL A 398 -8.65 2.68 6.26
C VAL A 398 -7.44 1.77 6.54
N ALA A 399 -7.70 0.61 7.15
CA ALA A 399 -6.66 -0.34 7.49
C ALA A 399 -5.96 -0.94 6.27
N ILE A 400 -6.73 -1.46 5.30
CA ILE A 400 -6.15 -2.21 4.19
C ILE A 400 -5.49 -1.31 3.13
N LEU A 401 -6.06 -0.14 2.86
CA LEU A 401 -5.49 0.82 1.91
C LEU A 401 -4.14 1.34 2.40
N ASP A 402 -4.04 1.71 3.67
CA ASP A 402 -2.81 2.20 4.27
C ASP A 402 -1.73 1.11 4.39
N ALA A 403 -2.11 -0.10 4.81
CA ALA A 403 -1.19 -1.23 4.86
C ALA A 403 -0.58 -1.54 3.49
N ALA A 404 -1.41 -1.59 2.45
CA ALA A 404 -0.96 -1.85 1.09
C ALA A 404 -0.01 -0.77 0.58
N GLU A 405 -0.39 0.51 0.69
CA GLU A 405 0.44 1.64 0.27
C GLU A 405 1.80 1.64 0.98
N THR A 406 1.79 1.39 2.29
CA THR A 406 3.01 1.31 3.12
C THR A 406 3.95 0.21 2.63
N VAL A 407 3.43 -1.00 2.37
CA VAL A 407 4.27 -2.14 1.96
C VAL A 407 4.71 -2.01 0.50
N HIS A 408 3.85 -1.52 -0.40
CA HIS A 408 4.23 -1.24 -1.80
C HIS A 408 5.39 -0.24 -1.88
N ALA A 409 5.29 0.88 -1.15
CA ALA A 409 6.37 1.87 -1.10
C ALA A 409 7.65 1.28 -0.52
N SER A 410 7.54 0.46 0.54
CA SER A 410 8.69 -0.19 1.19
C SER A 410 9.40 -1.19 0.25
N VAL A 411 8.67 -2.03 -0.47
CA VAL A 411 9.24 -2.98 -1.43
C VAL A 411 9.91 -2.25 -2.60
N SER A 412 9.26 -1.21 -3.12
CA SER A 412 9.78 -0.42 -4.24
C SER A 412 11.10 0.25 -3.88
N ILE A 413 11.13 1.02 -2.81
CA ILE A 413 12.34 1.75 -2.39
C ILE A 413 13.46 0.79 -1.97
N LEU A 414 13.14 -0.34 -1.32
CA LEU A 414 14.16 -1.33 -0.95
C LEU A 414 14.79 -1.98 -2.18
N SER A 415 14.02 -2.20 -3.24
CA SER A 415 14.56 -2.70 -4.51
C SER A 415 15.63 -1.76 -5.08
N GLU A 416 15.38 -0.46 -5.05
CA GLU A 416 16.34 0.56 -5.47
C GLU A 416 17.56 0.62 -4.55
N VAL A 417 17.36 0.56 -3.23
CA VAL A 417 18.46 0.49 -2.26
C VAL A 417 19.35 -0.72 -2.52
N VAL A 418 18.77 -1.91 -2.73
CA VAL A 418 19.51 -3.14 -3.06
C VAL A 418 20.32 -2.95 -4.34
N ALA A 419 19.73 -2.40 -5.40
CA ALA A 419 20.40 -2.15 -6.67
C ALA A 419 21.60 -1.20 -6.52
N ASN A 420 21.54 -0.24 -5.60
CA ASN A 420 22.52 0.83 -5.41
C ASN A 420 23.40 0.67 -4.15
N THR A 421 23.49 -0.54 -3.60
CA THR A 421 24.36 -0.87 -2.47
C THR A 421 25.62 -1.56 -2.98
N SER A 422 26.78 -1.15 -2.47
CA SER A 422 28.08 -1.78 -2.67
C SER A 422 28.43 -2.68 -1.49
N PHE A 423 29.20 -3.76 -1.76
CA PHE A 423 29.64 -4.72 -0.76
C PHE A 423 31.16 -4.71 -0.68
N TYR A 424 31.71 -4.63 0.54
CA TYR A 424 33.15 -4.61 0.80
C TYR A 424 33.67 -6.03 1.07
N ALA A 425 34.03 -6.75 -0.01
CA ALA A 425 34.49 -8.13 0.06
C ALA A 425 35.70 -8.33 0.97
N GLU A 426 36.67 -7.40 0.94
CA GLU A 426 37.86 -7.45 1.78
C GLU A 426 37.54 -7.35 3.27
N ARG A 427 36.60 -6.44 3.65
CA ARG A 427 36.12 -6.30 5.03
C ARG A 427 35.43 -7.57 5.52
N MET A 428 34.57 -8.15 4.68
CA MET A 428 33.85 -9.39 4.97
C MET A 428 34.85 -10.56 5.17
N LEU A 429 35.81 -10.69 4.27
CA LEU A 429 36.84 -11.72 4.38
C LEU A 429 37.72 -11.54 5.62
N ALA A 430 38.16 -10.31 5.93
CA ALA A 430 38.95 -10.02 7.12
C ALA A 430 38.17 -10.34 8.41
N ALA A 431 36.87 -10.02 8.45
CA ALA A 431 36.01 -10.39 9.59
C ALA A 431 35.86 -11.92 9.73
N SER A 432 35.83 -12.66 8.60
CA SER A 432 35.78 -14.12 8.59
C SER A 432 37.05 -14.77 9.17
N GLY A 433 38.17 -14.06 9.25
CA GLY A 433 39.39 -14.51 9.90
C GLY A 433 39.35 -14.46 11.44
N LYS A 434 38.24 -14.11 12.05
CA LYS A 434 38.04 -14.00 13.50
C LYS A 434 37.11 -15.09 14.01
N GLY A 435 37.21 -15.41 15.32
CA GLY A 435 36.24 -16.26 16.01
C GLY A 435 36.32 -17.76 15.72
N PHE A 436 37.40 -18.22 15.13
CA PHE A 436 37.62 -19.67 14.85
C PHE A 436 36.46 -20.31 14.08
N ILE A 437 35.92 -19.61 13.08
CA ILE A 437 34.74 -20.06 12.35
C ILE A 437 34.96 -21.30 11.48
N ASP A 438 36.18 -21.77 11.37
CA ASP A 438 36.64 -23.02 10.74
C ASP A 438 36.75 -24.20 11.73
N ALA A 439 36.53 -23.98 13.03
CA ALA A 439 36.63 -25.02 14.06
C ALA A 439 35.67 -26.20 13.81
N THR A 440 34.47 -25.94 13.30
CA THR A 440 33.51 -27.00 12.94
C THR A 440 34.08 -27.92 11.84
N ALA A 441 34.75 -27.35 10.85
CA ALA A 441 35.38 -28.13 9.78
C ALA A 441 36.48 -29.07 10.32
N LEU A 442 37.25 -28.63 11.33
CA LEU A 442 38.22 -29.47 12.04
C LEU A 442 37.53 -30.60 12.79
N ALA A 443 36.41 -30.35 13.48
CA ALA A 443 35.64 -31.41 14.15
C ALA A 443 35.10 -32.43 13.15
N GLU A 444 34.58 -32.01 12.00
CA GLU A 444 34.10 -32.88 10.94
C GLU A 444 35.25 -33.65 10.27
N TYR A 445 36.46 -33.08 10.18
CA TYR A 445 37.68 -33.77 9.75
C TYR A 445 37.98 -34.94 10.69
N LEU A 446 37.98 -34.72 12.01
CA LEU A 446 38.20 -35.78 13.00
C LEU A 446 37.16 -36.88 12.90
N VAL A 447 35.90 -36.53 12.65
CA VAL A 447 34.84 -37.51 12.41
C VAL A 447 35.14 -38.40 11.19
N LYS A 448 35.63 -37.81 10.09
CA LYS A 448 36.03 -38.57 8.90
C LYS A 448 37.21 -39.49 9.18
N LYS A 449 38.07 -39.15 10.15
CA LYS A 449 39.16 -40.00 10.65
C LYS A 449 38.68 -41.06 11.67
N GLY A 450 37.38 -41.18 11.90
CA GLY A 450 36.79 -42.20 12.78
C GLY A 450 36.60 -41.77 14.25
N VAL A 451 36.84 -40.52 14.60
CA VAL A 451 36.63 -40.02 15.96
C VAL A 451 35.15 -39.71 16.16
N PRO A 452 34.49 -40.22 17.23
CA PRO A 452 33.13 -39.88 17.52
C PRO A 452 32.91 -38.39 17.69
N PHE A 453 31.81 -37.81 17.16
CA PHE A 453 31.62 -36.36 17.08
C PHE A 453 31.76 -35.63 18.43
N ARG A 454 31.28 -36.21 19.54
CA ARG A 454 31.40 -35.59 20.87
C ARG A 454 32.85 -35.48 21.31
N MET A 455 33.66 -36.51 21.05
CA MET A 455 35.10 -36.47 21.31
C MET A 455 35.80 -35.50 20.38
N ALA A 456 35.46 -35.49 19.08
CA ALA A 456 36.01 -34.52 18.13
C ALA A 456 35.72 -33.08 18.57
N HIS A 457 34.52 -32.81 19.04
CA HIS A 457 34.13 -31.48 19.54
C HIS A 457 34.98 -31.09 20.77
N GLU A 458 35.19 -32.00 21.71
CA GLU A 458 36.04 -31.74 22.90
C GLU A 458 37.48 -31.47 22.53
N ILE A 459 38.05 -32.31 21.64
CA ILE A 459 39.43 -32.13 21.12
C ILE A 459 39.58 -30.75 20.47
N VAL A 460 38.65 -30.38 19.58
CA VAL A 460 38.70 -29.08 18.87
C VAL A 460 38.50 -27.92 19.86
N GLY A 461 37.62 -28.05 20.84
CA GLY A 461 37.47 -27.07 21.90
C GLY A 461 38.74 -26.81 22.68
N ASN A 462 39.52 -27.87 22.96
CA ASN A 462 40.82 -27.77 23.65
C ASN A 462 41.88 -27.12 22.74
N ILE A 463 41.88 -27.44 21.42
CA ILE A 463 42.80 -26.80 20.45
C ILE A 463 42.47 -25.28 20.35
N VAL A 464 41.21 -24.93 20.20
CA VAL A 464 40.76 -23.51 20.14
C VAL A 464 41.19 -22.77 21.42
N ARG A 465 41.00 -23.38 22.60
CA ARG A 465 41.44 -22.79 23.87
C ARG A 465 42.94 -22.52 23.90
N GLU A 466 43.74 -23.43 23.35
CA GLU A 466 45.21 -23.23 23.27
C GLU A 466 45.55 -22.14 22.25
N CYS A 467 44.94 -22.13 21.06
CA CYS A 467 45.13 -21.06 20.09
C CYS A 467 44.79 -19.66 20.65
N ILE A 468 43.76 -19.55 21.49
CA ILE A 468 43.42 -18.30 22.17
C ILE A 468 44.55 -17.86 23.10
N LYS A 469 45.13 -18.77 23.89
CA LYS A 469 46.24 -18.46 24.80
C LYS A 469 47.48 -17.96 24.11
N VAL A 470 47.84 -18.60 22.95
CA VAL A 470 49.03 -18.24 22.21
C VAL A 470 48.78 -17.22 21.10
N HIS A 471 47.57 -16.68 21.00
CA HIS A 471 47.15 -15.66 20.05
C HIS A 471 47.37 -16.05 18.57
N CYS A 472 47.12 -17.32 18.20
CA CYS A 472 47.22 -17.80 16.82
C CYS A 472 45.85 -18.25 16.27
N LYS A 473 45.75 -18.38 14.95
CA LYS A 473 44.59 -19.01 14.28
C LYS A 473 44.83 -20.52 14.17
N LEU A 474 43.76 -21.29 13.91
CA LEU A 474 43.89 -22.73 13.64
C LEU A 474 44.85 -23.05 12.49
N VAL A 475 44.80 -22.27 11.39
CA VAL A 475 45.67 -22.46 10.23
C VAL A 475 47.16 -22.22 10.51
N ASP A 476 47.49 -21.46 11.56
CA ASP A 476 48.85 -21.09 11.93
C ASP A 476 49.50 -22.12 12.88
N LEU A 477 48.70 -23.03 13.46
CA LEU A 477 49.19 -24.07 14.37
C LEU A 477 49.97 -25.13 13.58
N GLN A 478 51.17 -25.45 14.05
CA GLN A 478 52.01 -26.49 13.46
C GLN A 478 51.42 -27.90 13.66
N LEU A 479 51.75 -28.85 12.80
CA LEU A 479 51.18 -30.20 12.85
C LEU A 479 51.44 -30.89 14.18
N GLU A 480 52.59 -30.70 14.78
CA GLU A 480 52.92 -31.23 16.12
C GLU A 480 52.01 -30.70 17.21
N GLY A 481 51.59 -29.44 17.10
CA GLY A 481 50.61 -28.84 17.99
C GLY A 481 49.22 -29.51 17.88
N PHE A 482 48.80 -29.85 16.70
CA PHE A 482 47.54 -30.62 16.50
C PHE A 482 47.66 -32.05 17.03
N LYS A 483 48.80 -32.73 16.75
CA LYS A 483 49.07 -34.12 17.19
C LYS A 483 49.12 -34.27 18.70
N ALA A 484 49.49 -33.21 19.43
CA ALA A 484 49.43 -33.19 20.90
C ALA A 484 48.02 -33.41 21.44
N PHE A 485 46.97 -33.05 20.70
CA PHE A 485 45.57 -33.25 21.10
C PHE A 485 44.96 -34.53 20.49
N SER A 486 45.42 -34.94 19.31
CA SER A 486 44.93 -36.16 18.69
C SER A 486 45.96 -36.67 17.65
N SER A 487 46.42 -37.88 17.84
CA SER A 487 47.42 -38.54 16.95
C SER A 487 46.85 -38.86 15.56
N VAL A 488 45.52 -38.85 15.36
CA VAL A 488 44.90 -39.11 14.05
C VAL A 488 44.94 -37.90 13.13
N ILE A 489 45.38 -36.72 13.65
CA ILE A 489 45.52 -35.52 12.83
C ILE A 489 46.81 -35.63 12.00
N GLU A 490 46.66 -35.50 10.70
CA GLU A 490 47.75 -35.56 9.72
C GLU A 490 47.84 -34.26 8.93
N LYS A 491 48.81 -34.19 8.02
CA LYS A 491 49.07 -32.97 7.22
C LYS A 491 47.88 -32.52 6.38
N ASP A 492 46.94 -33.42 6.04
CA ASP A 492 45.71 -33.11 5.31
C ASP A 492 44.71 -32.25 6.10
N VAL A 493 44.96 -31.99 7.40
CA VAL A 493 44.18 -31.05 8.24
C VAL A 493 44.17 -29.66 7.61
N TYR A 494 45.24 -29.21 6.97
CA TYR A 494 45.32 -27.90 6.34
C TYR A 494 44.44 -27.77 5.09
N GLU A 495 43.94 -28.89 4.52
CA GLU A 495 42.98 -28.88 3.42
C GLU A 495 41.56 -28.57 3.85
N VAL A 496 41.28 -28.61 5.17
CA VAL A 496 39.95 -28.29 5.73
C VAL A 496 39.93 -26.99 6.52
N LEU A 497 41.09 -26.51 6.97
CA LEU A 497 41.24 -25.27 7.72
C LEU A 497 41.26 -24.03 6.81
N GLY A 498 40.86 -22.92 7.38
CA GLY A 498 40.71 -21.66 6.65
C GLY A 498 39.35 -21.54 5.97
N VAL A 499 38.85 -20.31 5.86
CA VAL A 499 37.47 -20.03 5.42
C VAL A 499 37.20 -20.47 3.97
N GLU A 500 38.21 -20.37 3.06
CA GLU A 500 38.10 -20.78 1.67
C GLU A 500 37.95 -22.29 1.55
N ASN A 501 38.70 -23.07 2.36
CA ASN A 501 38.58 -24.53 2.39
C ASN A 501 37.25 -24.97 3.00
N CYS A 502 36.79 -24.31 4.07
CA CYS A 502 35.48 -24.57 4.63
C CYS A 502 34.40 -24.42 3.56
N ILE A 503 34.37 -23.30 2.83
CA ILE A 503 33.38 -23.02 1.78
C ILE A 503 33.39 -24.07 0.67
N LYS A 504 34.59 -24.53 0.24
CA LYS A 504 34.73 -25.58 -0.81
C LYS A 504 34.23 -26.94 -0.34
N ASN A 505 34.36 -27.22 0.95
CA ASN A 505 34.12 -28.56 1.51
C ASN A 505 32.66 -28.82 1.91
N TYR A 506 31.78 -27.80 1.93
CA TYR A 506 30.35 -27.99 2.18
C TYR A 506 29.70 -28.83 1.08
N LYS A 507 28.92 -29.89 1.49
CA LYS A 507 28.31 -30.87 0.56
C LYS A 507 26.83 -31.03 0.74
N SER A 508 26.27 -30.64 1.90
CA SER A 508 24.85 -30.83 2.20
C SER A 508 23.97 -30.02 1.23
N TYR A 509 22.81 -30.59 0.88
CA TYR A 509 21.84 -29.91 0.02
C TYR A 509 21.44 -28.54 0.62
N GLY A 510 21.42 -27.51 -0.21
CA GLY A 510 21.10 -26.16 0.25
C GLY A 510 22.23 -25.44 1.00
N SER A 511 23.44 -26.02 1.09
CA SER A 511 24.58 -25.37 1.75
C SER A 511 25.20 -24.24 0.92
N THR A 512 26.11 -23.51 1.55
CA THR A 512 26.80 -22.34 0.99
C THR A 512 27.91 -22.68 -0.01
N SER A 513 28.05 -23.95 -0.49
CA SER A 513 29.09 -24.31 -1.43
C SER A 513 28.92 -23.58 -2.77
N PRO A 514 30.05 -23.13 -3.42
CA PRO A 514 30.00 -22.32 -4.63
C PRO A 514 29.21 -22.98 -5.78
N GLY A 515 29.35 -24.28 -5.95
CA GLY A 515 28.64 -25.05 -6.97
C GLY A 515 27.11 -25.09 -6.76
N LEU A 516 26.67 -25.27 -5.51
CA LEU A 516 25.25 -25.29 -5.15
C LEU A 516 24.64 -23.88 -5.25
N VAL A 517 25.33 -22.87 -4.76
CA VAL A 517 24.89 -21.47 -4.84
C VAL A 517 24.76 -21.03 -6.30
N LYS A 518 25.74 -21.34 -7.17
CA LYS A 518 25.67 -21.06 -8.61
C LYS A 518 24.46 -21.72 -9.27
N LYS A 519 24.18 -23.00 -8.95
CA LYS A 519 22.97 -23.69 -9.44
C LYS A 519 21.70 -23.00 -8.98
N ARG A 520 21.66 -22.51 -7.72
CA ARG A 520 20.49 -21.84 -7.18
C ARG A 520 20.27 -20.46 -7.80
N ILE A 521 21.33 -19.69 -8.06
CA ILE A 521 21.26 -18.44 -8.83
C ILE A 521 20.65 -18.70 -10.22
N THR A 522 21.18 -19.68 -10.96
CA THR A 522 20.67 -20.02 -12.29
C THR A 522 19.20 -20.46 -12.27
N TYR A 523 18.78 -21.20 -11.24
CA TYR A 523 17.38 -21.57 -11.04
C TYR A 523 16.49 -20.32 -10.89
N TRP A 524 16.88 -19.38 -10.02
CA TRP A 524 16.11 -18.18 -9.78
C TRP A 524 16.07 -17.23 -10.98
N GLU A 525 17.19 -17.06 -11.69
CA GLU A 525 17.22 -16.30 -12.96
C GLU A 525 16.18 -16.85 -13.95
N LYS A 526 16.17 -18.16 -14.16
CA LYS A 526 15.20 -18.81 -15.06
C LYS A 526 13.77 -18.64 -14.58
N LYS A 527 13.51 -18.80 -13.29
CA LYS A 527 12.16 -18.72 -12.70
C LYS A 527 11.59 -17.30 -12.76
N LEU A 528 12.41 -16.28 -12.47
CA LEU A 528 11.99 -14.88 -12.44
C LEU A 528 11.89 -14.25 -13.85
N ASN A 529 12.48 -14.89 -14.87
CA ASN A 529 12.33 -14.43 -16.27
C ASN A 529 11.16 -15.07 -17.00
N LYS A 530 10.52 -16.11 -16.44
CA LYS A 530 9.35 -16.78 -17.00
C LYS A 530 8.01 -16.21 -16.51
N GLY A 531 8.00 -15.42 -15.47
CA GLY A 531 6.87 -14.73 -14.86
C GLY A 531 7.17 -13.25 -14.74
#